data_52849e9db25d36237d10483ebbe1d8d5
#
_entry.id   52849e9db25d36237d10483ebbe1d8d5
#
_cell.length_a   1.000
_cell.length_b   1.000
_cell.length_c   1.000
_cell.angle_alpha   90.00
_cell.angle_beta   90.00
_cell.angle_gamma   90.00
#
_symmetry.space_group_name_H-M   'P 1'
#
loop_
_entity.id
_entity.type
_entity.pdbx_description
1 polymer ?
#
loop_
_entity_poly.entity_id
_entity_poly.type
_entity_poly.pdbx_seq_one_letter_code
_entity_poly.pdbx_strand_id
1 'polypeptide(L)'
;MFNVQRNMYDVQGNLREVLSRLPQGVRLVAISKYHPNEYIEAAYAEGQRTFGESHEQELRQKHETLPKDIRWHFIGHLQTNKVKYIAPYVTMIEAVDSLKLLREIDKQAAKNDRVIDVLLELHIAEEETKYGLTPDALRELMAGGEWRQLQHVRICGLMMMASYVDDEEQIRSEFRLAHSLFDEIKEHYFADAPYFCERSWGMSHDYEIAVEEGSTMVRIGTTIFGPRVY
;
A
#
# COMPACT_ATOMS: atom_id res chain seq x y z
N MET A 1 0.23 -28.15 -34.23
CA MET A 1 -0.02 -27.83 -32.80
C MET A 1 1.26 -27.20 -32.28
N PHE A 2 1.34 -25.89 -32.27
CA PHE A 2 2.48 -25.17 -31.67
C PHE A 2 2.23 -25.07 -30.17
N ASN A 3 3.02 -25.85 -29.42
CA ASN A 3 3.03 -25.81 -27.98
C ASN A 3 3.81 -24.54 -27.57
N VAL A 4 3.12 -23.40 -27.46
CA VAL A 4 3.68 -22.21 -26.84
C VAL A 4 3.63 -22.46 -25.34
N GLN A 5 4.63 -23.15 -24.80
CA GLN A 5 4.98 -23.01 -23.39
C GLN A 5 5.36 -21.54 -23.20
N ARG A 6 4.40 -20.72 -22.76
CA ARG A 6 4.74 -19.43 -22.14
C ARG A 6 5.69 -19.79 -21.01
N ASN A 7 6.95 -19.37 -21.10
CA ASN A 7 7.85 -19.37 -19.95
C ASN A 7 7.16 -18.52 -18.88
N MET A 8 6.45 -19.20 -17.99
CA MET A 8 5.83 -18.55 -16.86
C MET A 8 6.98 -18.10 -15.97
N TYR A 9 7.02 -16.79 -15.69
CA TYR A 9 7.99 -16.20 -14.77
C TYR A 9 7.95 -16.98 -13.44
N ASP A 10 9.10 -17.27 -12.85
CA ASP A 10 9.17 -18.08 -11.61
C ASP A 10 8.70 -17.25 -10.38
N VAL A 11 7.40 -16.99 -10.34
CA VAL A 11 6.75 -16.21 -9.27
C VAL A 11 7.01 -16.84 -7.90
N GLN A 12 6.94 -18.17 -7.81
CA GLN A 12 7.09 -18.89 -6.54
C GLN A 12 8.52 -18.79 -6.01
N GLY A 13 9.53 -19.02 -6.86
CA GLY A 13 10.93 -18.89 -6.50
C GLY A 13 11.28 -17.46 -6.07
N ASN A 14 10.86 -16.49 -6.86
CA ASN A 14 11.09 -15.07 -6.56
C ASN A 14 10.42 -14.62 -5.26
N LEU A 15 9.19 -15.08 -5.02
CA LEU A 15 8.48 -14.76 -3.77
C LEU A 15 9.22 -15.35 -2.55
N ARG A 16 9.67 -16.61 -2.63
CA ARG A 16 10.46 -17.22 -1.55
C ARG A 16 11.76 -16.46 -1.29
N GLU A 17 12.44 -16.02 -2.34
CA GLU A 17 13.65 -15.22 -2.22
C GLU A 17 13.37 -13.89 -1.52
N VAL A 18 12.36 -13.15 -1.94
CA VAL A 18 11.95 -11.88 -1.29
C VAL A 18 11.62 -12.12 0.19
N LEU A 19 10.79 -13.12 0.49
CA LEU A 19 10.39 -13.41 1.87
C LEU A 19 11.59 -13.81 2.76
N SER A 20 12.60 -14.49 2.21
CA SER A 20 13.80 -14.89 2.94
C SER A 20 14.70 -13.70 3.34
N ARG A 21 14.59 -12.58 2.62
CA ARG A 21 15.36 -11.35 2.88
C ARG A 21 14.64 -10.38 3.83
N LEU A 22 13.33 -10.54 4.00
CA LEU A 22 12.57 -9.65 4.89
C LEU A 22 12.78 -10.04 6.36
N PRO A 23 13.13 -9.07 7.23
CA PRO A 23 13.23 -9.32 8.66
C PRO A 23 11.87 -9.70 9.27
N GLN A 24 11.93 -10.39 10.40
CA GLN A 24 10.73 -10.69 11.18
C GLN A 24 9.97 -9.40 11.55
N GLY A 25 8.67 -9.39 11.31
CA GLY A 25 7.81 -8.24 11.60
C GLY A 25 7.59 -7.30 10.40
N VAL A 26 8.38 -7.40 9.34
CA VAL A 26 8.12 -6.65 8.08
C VAL A 26 7.17 -7.46 7.20
N ARG A 27 6.09 -6.83 6.76
CA ARG A 27 5.05 -7.47 5.94
C ARG A 27 5.23 -7.14 4.47
N LEU A 28 4.95 -8.13 3.62
CA LEU A 28 4.96 -7.98 2.18
C LEU A 28 3.55 -7.74 1.65
N VAL A 29 3.39 -6.68 0.88
CA VAL A 29 2.29 -6.48 -0.06
C VAL A 29 2.82 -6.82 -1.45
N ALA A 30 2.37 -7.94 -2.01
CA ALA A 30 2.76 -8.35 -3.36
C ALA A 30 1.97 -7.55 -4.39
N ILE A 31 2.66 -6.69 -5.16
CA ILE A 31 2.02 -5.76 -6.10
C ILE A 31 1.76 -6.47 -7.42
N SER A 32 0.50 -6.82 -7.64
CA SER A 32 0.04 -7.68 -8.75
C SER A 32 -0.61 -6.93 -9.91
N LYS A 33 -0.59 -5.58 -9.88
CA LYS A 33 -1.16 -4.77 -10.97
C LYS A 33 -0.54 -5.10 -12.32
N TYR A 34 -1.40 -5.18 -13.36
CA TYR A 34 -1.05 -5.56 -14.73
C TYR A 34 -0.56 -7.01 -14.91
N HIS A 35 -0.68 -7.86 -13.90
CA HIS A 35 -0.35 -9.27 -14.01
C HIS A 35 -1.62 -10.14 -14.04
N PRO A 36 -1.60 -11.25 -14.79
CA PRO A 36 -2.73 -12.15 -14.89
C PRO A 36 -2.96 -12.94 -13.59
N ASN A 37 -4.16 -13.49 -13.44
CA ASN A 37 -4.58 -14.22 -12.24
C ASN A 37 -3.67 -15.39 -11.89
N GLU A 38 -3.13 -16.08 -12.89
CA GLU A 38 -2.24 -17.25 -12.72
C GLU A 38 -0.98 -16.89 -11.92
N TYR A 39 -0.50 -15.65 -12.02
CA TYR A 39 0.65 -15.19 -11.24
C TYR A 39 0.28 -14.96 -9.78
N ILE A 40 -0.93 -14.45 -9.52
CA ILE A 40 -1.45 -14.27 -8.16
C ILE A 40 -1.72 -15.64 -7.53
N GLU A 41 -2.30 -16.58 -8.28
CA GLU A 41 -2.54 -17.96 -7.83
C GLU A 41 -1.23 -18.68 -7.48
N ALA A 42 -0.17 -18.47 -8.27
CA ALA A 42 1.15 -19.02 -7.98
C ALA A 42 1.72 -18.47 -6.66
N ALA A 43 1.63 -17.15 -6.43
CA ALA A 43 2.05 -16.54 -5.17
C ALA A 43 1.15 -16.96 -3.99
N TYR A 44 -0.15 -17.10 -4.22
CA TYR A 44 -1.12 -17.57 -3.24
C TYR A 44 -0.82 -19.02 -2.79
N ALA A 45 -0.44 -19.88 -3.72
CA ALA A 45 -0.04 -21.27 -3.41
C ALA A 45 1.18 -21.34 -2.48
N GLU A 46 2.08 -20.36 -2.54
CA GLU A 46 3.22 -20.20 -1.60
C GLU A 46 2.84 -19.55 -0.26
N GLY A 47 1.55 -19.29 -0.03
CA GLY A 47 1.07 -18.73 1.23
C GLY A 47 0.90 -17.22 1.25
N GLN A 48 1.21 -16.49 0.16
CA GLN A 48 0.95 -15.06 0.09
C GLN A 48 -0.55 -14.77 0.13
N ARG A 49 -0.95 -13.82 0.97
CA ARG A 49 -2.37 -13.45 1.15
C ARG A 49 -2.64 -11.98 0.95
N THR A 50 -1.62 -11.12 1.00
CA THR A 50 -1.77 -9.67 0.87
C THR A 50 -1.26 -9.22 -0.49
N PHE A 51 -2.17 -8.69 -1.32
CA PHE A 51 -1.85 -8.22 -2.68
C PHE A 51 -2.26 -6.78 -2.86
N GLY A 52 -1.53 -6.05 -3.70
CA GLY A 52 -1.74 -4.63 -3.96
C GLY A 52 -2.12 -4.32 -5.40
N GLU A 53 -3.17 -3.53 -5.58
CA GLU A 53 -3.68 -3.07 -6.87
C GLU A 53 -3.80 -1.55 -6.91
N SER A 54 -3.66 -0.96 -8.10
CA SER A 54 -3.76 0.50 -8.28
C SER A 54 -4.95 0.96 -9.13
N HIS A 55 -5.69 0.04 -9.73
CA HIS A 55 -6.87 0.33 -10.55
C HIS A 55 -8.09 -0.42 -10.02
N GLU A 56 -9.15 0.31 -9.77
CA GLU A 56 -10.35 -0.27 -9.14
C GLU A 56 -11.02 -1.33 -10.02
N GLN A 57 -11.00 -1.16 -11.34
CA GLN A 57 -11.58 -2.13 -12.26
C GLN A 57 -10.81 -3.46 -12.25
N GLU A 58 -9.48 -3.38 -12.27
CA GLU A 58 -8.60 -4.57 -12.18
C GLU A 58 -8.78 -5.27 -10.84
N LEU A 59 -8.78 -4.51 -9.74
CA LEU A 59 -9.01 -5.05 -8.40
C LEU A 59 -10.35 -5.78 -8.30
N ARG A 60 -11.43 -5.20 -8.83
CA ARG A 60 -12.76 -5.80 -8.82
C ARG A 60 -12.78 -7.12 -9.58
N GLN A 61 -12.24 -7.17 -10.81
CA GLN A 61 -12.18 -8.39 -11.60
C GLN A 61 -11.41 -9.51 -10.90
N LYS A 62 -10.26 -9.17 -10.29
CA LYS A 62 -9.45 -10.11 -9.52
C LYS A 62 -10.16 -10.59 -8.27
N HIS A 63 -10.82 -9.69 -7.53
CA HIS A 63 -11.61 -10.08 -6.38
C HIS A 63 -12.77 -11.01 -6.74
N GLU A 64 -13.42 -10.82 -7.88
CA GLU A 64 -14.53 -11.69 -8.33
C GLU A 64 -14.07 -13.12 -8.62
N THR A 65 -12.86 -13.31 -9.14
CA THR A 65 -12.36 -14.58 -9.69
C THR A 65 -11.40 -15.33 -8.79
N LEU A 66 -10.66 -14.64 -7.92
CA LEU A 66 -9.64 -15.20 -7.05
C LEU A 66 -10.19 -15.57 -5.65
N PRO A 67 -9.42 -16.32 -4.82
CA PRO A 67 -9.82 -16.71 -3.46
C PRO A 67 -10.26 -15.53 -2.59
N LYS A 68 -11.32 -15.72 -1.79
CA LYS A 68 -11.95 -14.64 -1.01
C LYS A 68 -11.21 -14.29 0.29
N ASP A 69 -10.22 -15.08 0.68
CA ASP A 69 -9.34 -14.82 1.83
C ASP A 69 -8.11 -13.97 1.44
N ILE A 70 -7.99 -13.54 0.18
CA ILE A 70 -7.00 -12.55 -0.24
C ILE A 70 -7.31 -11.22 0.42
N ARG A 71 -6.30 -10.65 1.06
CA ARG A 71 -6.32 -9.31 1.64
C ARG A 71 -5.87 -8.29 0.61
N TRP A 72 -6.83 -7.56 0.06
CA TRP A 72 -6.57 -6.59 -0.98
C TRP A 72 -6.19 -5.24 -0.40
N HIS A 73 -5.03 -4.72 -0.80
CA HIS A 73 -4.60 -3.35 -0.55
C HIS A 73 -4.78 -2.52 -1.83
N PHE A 74 -5.40 -1.36 -1.70
CA PHE A 74 -5.48 -0.40 -2.79
C PHE A 74 -4.37 0.64 -2.62
N ILE A 75 -3.44 0.70 -3.59
CA ILE A 75 -2.19 1.45 -3.48
C ILE A 75 -2.04 2.56 -4.53
N GLY A 76 -3.04 2.78 -5.38
CA GLY A 76 -3.04 3.82 -6.39
C GLY A 76 -3.89 5.02 -5.99
N HIS A 77 -3.78 6.12 -6.74
CA HIS A 77 -4.66 7.28 -6.53
C HIS A 77 -6.14 6.87 -6.66
N LEU A 78 -6.92 7.13 -5.63
CA LEU A 78 -8.32 6.72 -5.54
C LEU A 78 -9.25 7.93 -5.69
N GLN A 79 -9.95 7.98 -6.82
CA GLN A 79 -11.01 8.97 -6.99
C GLN A 79 -12.21 8.64 -6.07
N THR A 80 -12.82 9.68 -5.47
CA THR A 80 -13.93 9.50 -4.52
C THR A 80 -15.10 8.72 -5.10
N ASN A 81 -15.45 8.92 -6.38
CA ASN A 81 -16.54 8.19 -7.05
C ASN A 81 -16.25 6.69 -7.27
N LYS A 82 -15.00 6.25 -7.08
CA LYS A 82 -14.54 4.85 -7.23
C LYS A 82 -14.53 4.08 -5.90
N VAL A 83 -14.51 4.75 -4.77
CA VAL A 83 -14.48 4.13 -3.43
C VAL A 83 -15.57 3.08 -3.25
N LYS A 84 -16.80 3.36 -3.70
CA LYS A 84 -17.96 2.46 -3.59
C LYS A 84 -17.74 1.07 -4.19
N TYR A 85 -16.84 0.94 -5.16
CA TYR A 85 -16.60 -0.33 -5.85
C TYR A 85 -15.65 -1.26 -5.10
N ILE A 86 -14.79 -0.70 -4.24
CA ILE A 86 -13.81 -1.48 -3.47
C ILE A 86 -14.15 -1.57 -1.99
N ALA A 87 -14.92 -0.64 -1.44
CA ALA A 87 -15.33 -0.61 -0.04
C ALA A 87 -15.94 -1.92 0.49
N PRO A 88 -16.70 -2.71 -0.31
CA PRO A 88 -17.27 -3.97 0.19
C PRO A 88 -16.24 -5.02 0.62
N TYR A 89 -15.00 -4.99 0.11
CA TYR A 89 -14.04 -6.09 0.31
C TYR A 89 -12.58 -5.66 0.51
N VAL A 90 -12.21 -4.41 0.18
CA VAL A 90 -10.83 -3.96 0.37
C VAL A 90 -10.43 -4.06 1.85
N THR A 91 -9.19 -4.51 2.11
CA THR A 91 -8.67 -4.63 3.47
C THR A 91 -8.05 -3.31 3.93
N MET A 92 -7.28 -2.68 3.05
CA MET A 92 -6.59 -1.42 3.35
C MET A 92 -6.54 -0.52 2.12
N ILE A 93 -6.70 0.78 2.32
CA ILE A 93 -6.46 1.80 1.30
C ILE A 93 -5.24 2.62 1.73
N GLU A 94 -4.13 2.47 1.00
CA GLU A 94 -2.85 3.08 1.39
C GLU A 94 -2.63 4.49 0.80
N ALA A 95 -3.39 4.87 -0.23
CA ALA A 95 -3.20 6.11 -0.98
C ALA A 95 -4.24 7.17 -0.60
N VAL A 96 -4.35 7.48 0.70
CA VAL A 96 -5.29 8.51 1.17
C VAL A 96 -4.60 9.86 1.30
N ASP A 97 -4.98 10.81 0.46
CA ASP A 97 -4.32 12.10 0.29
C ASP A 97 -5.16 13.32 0.75
N SER A 98 -6.35 13.10 1.29
CA SER A 98 -7.24 14.21 1.65
C SER A 98 -8.34 13.82 2.64
N LEU A 99 -8.81 14.79 3.41
CA LEU A 99 -9.99 14.65 4.27
C LEU A 99 -11.26 14.31 3.45
N LYS A 100 -11.36 14.85 2.24
CA LYS A 100 -12.46 14.54 1.32
C LYS A 100 -12.53 13.05 0.99
N LEU A 101 -11.38 12.42 0.71
CA LEU A 101 -11.29 10.99 0.43
C LEU A 101 -11.59 10.18 1.70
N LEU A 102 -11.03 10.56 2.87
CA LEU A 102 -11.35 9.93 4.16
C LEU A 102 -12.86 9.89 4.42
N ARG A 103 -13.56 11.01 4.23
CA ARG A 103 -15.02 11.09 4.41
C ARG A 103 -15.79 10.18 3.46
N GLU A 104 -15.36 10.08 2.21
CA GLU A 104 -16.02 9.18 1.26
C GLU A 104 -15.75 7.71 1.59
N ILE A 105 -14.54 7.35 2.04
CA ILE A 105 -14.22 6.00 2.51
C ILE A 105 -15.11 5.66 3.73
N ASP A 106 -15.19 6.53 4.72
CA ASP A 106 -16.04 6.36 5.91
C ASP A 106 -17.50 6.11 5.54
N LYS A 107 -18.05 6.96 4.67
CA LYS A 107 -19.42 6.83 4.17
C LYS A 107 -19.68 5.51 3.44
N GLN A 108 -18.76 5.05 2.60
CA GLN A 108 -18.93 3.80 1.85
C GLN A 108 -18.66 2.59 2.75
N ALA A 109 -17.75 2.67 3.70
CA ALA A 109 -17.51 1.64 4.70
C ALA A 109 -18.75 1.44 5.59
N ALA A 110 -19.37 2.54 6.05
CA ALA A 110 -20.63 2.52 6.82
C ALA A 110 -21.76 1.80 6.07
N LYS A 111 -21.91 2.04 4.76
CA LYS A 111 -22.92 1.36 3.94
C LYS A 111 -22.72 -0.16 3.80
N ASN A 112 -21.52 -0.63 4.07
CA ASN A 112 -21.15 -2.03 4.00
C ASN A 112 -20.95 -2.67 5.40
N ASP A 113 -21.35 -1.97 6.47
CA ASP A 113 -21.16 -2.40 7.87
C ASP A 113 -19.70 -2.79 8.19
N ARG A 114 -18.75 -1.99 7.68
CA ARG A 114 -17.31 -2.24 7.82
C ARG A 114 -16.59 -1.06 8.44
N VAL A 115 -15.42 -1.34 8.99
CA VAL A 115 -14.36 -0.38 9.25
C VAL A 115 -13.20 -0.69 8.29
N ILE A 116 -12.76 0.29 7.54
CA ILE A 116 -11.67 0.13 6.56
C ILE A 116 -10.40 0.77 7.12
N ASP A 117 -9.32 0.00 7.11
CA ASP A 117 -7.99 0.50 7.46
C ASP A 117 -7.44 1.37 6.34
N VAL A 118 -6.82 2.48 6.71
CA VAL A 118 -6.23 3.41 5.75
C VAL A 118 -4.85 3.88 6.18
N LEU A 119 -4.01 4.21 5.21
CA LEU A 119 -2.77 4.95 5.42
C LEU A 119 -2.86 6.31 4.74
N LEU A 120 -2.29 7.33 5.38
CA LEU A 120 -2.16 8.64 4.77
C LEU A 120 -0.93 8.64 3.86
N GLU A 121 -1.14 8.99 2.60
CA GLU A 121 -0.07 9.06 1.61
C GLU A 121 0.71 10.35 1.73
N LEU A 122 2.03 10.24 1.93
CA LEU A 122 2.96 11.36 1.98
C LEU A 122 3.56 11.64 0.61
N HIS A 123 3.71 12.92 0.29
CA HIS A 123 4.49 13.43 -0.81
C HIS A 123 5.75 14.09 -0.26
N ILE A 124 6.88 13.37 -0.30
CA ILE A 124 8.21 13.85 0.14
C ILE A 124 9.14 14.00 -1.06
N ALA A 125 9.00 13.12 -2.07
CA ALA A 125 9.83 13.13 -3.27
C ALA A 125 9.72 14.45 -4.05
N GLU A 126 10.81 14.86 -4.68
CA GLU A 126 10.90 16.12 -5.46
C GLU A 126 10.07 16.12 -6.77
N GLU A 127 9.48 15.00 -7.16
CA GLU A 127 8.69 14.88 -8.38
C GLU A 127 7.31 15.56 -8.25
N GLU A 128 7.09 16.65 -8.96
CA GLU A 128 5.84 17.47 -8.92
C GLU A 128 4.56 16.71 -9.28
N THR A 129 4.65 15.54 -9.90
CA THR A 129 3.51 14.77 -10.42
C THR A 129 2.97 13.72 -9.44
N LYS A 130 3.51 13.59 -8.24
CA LYS A 130 3.06 12.60 -7.26
C LYS A 130 1.88 13.12 -6.43
N TYR A 131 0.95 12.21 -6.16
CA TYR A 131 -0.12 12.42 -5.18
C TYR A 131 0.44 12.34 -3.76
N GLY A 132 -0.36 12.75 -2.80
CA GLY A 132 -0.02 12.65 -1.39
C GLY A 132 -0.02 14.00 -0.68
N LEU A 133 0.00 13.94 0.64
CA LEU A 133 0.06 15.10 1.54
C LEU A 133 1.51 15.54 1.71
N THR A 134 1.79 16.82 1.50
CA THR A 134 3.06 17.38 1.97
C THR A 134 3.14 17.29 3.51
N PRO A 135 4.34 17.37 4.12
CA PRO A 135 4.46 17.38 5.58
C PRO A 135 3.53 18.41 6.26
N ASP A 136 3.42 19.60 5.69
CA ASP A 136 2.57 20.66 6.25
C ASP A 136 1.08 20.33 6.06
N ALA A 137 0.67 19.84 4.88
CA ALA A 137 -0.71 19.41 4.64
C ALA A 137 -1.12 18.24 5.55
N LEU A 138 -0.20 17.32 5.86
CA LEU A 138 -0.44 16.25 6.85
C LEU A 138 -0.70 16.87 8.24
N ARG A 139 0.16 17.79 8.69
CA ARG A 139 -0.01 18.46 9.99
C ARG A 139 -1.32 19.23 10.07
N GLU A 140 -1.67 19.95 9.01
CA GLU A 140 -2.95 20.69 8.92
C GLU A 140 -4.16 19.76 9.00
N LEU A 141 -4.15 18.66 8.26
CA LEU A 141 -5.21 17.64 8.30
C LEU A 141 -5.37 17.09 9.71
N MET A 142 -4.26 16.74 10.36
CA MET A 142 -4.29 16.15 11.70
C MET A 142 -4.74 17.17 12.76
N ALA A 143 -4.23 18.41 12.70
CA ALA A 143 -4.58 19.50 13.62
C ALA A 143 -6.06 19.92 13.48
N GLY A 144 -6.62 19.86 12.27
CA GLY A 144 -8.04 20.14 12.01
C GLY A 144 -9.00 19.24 12.77
N GLY A 145 -8.59 18.02 13.10
CA GLY A 145 -9.30 17.11 14.00
C GLY A 145 -10.61 16.52 13.46
N GLU A 146 -11.06 16.89 12.26
CA GLU A 146 -12.32 16.41 11.67
C GLU A 146 -12.31 14.91 11.38
N TRP A 147 -11.14 14.32 11.13
CA TRP A 147 -10.95 12.89 10.95
C TRP A 147 -11.37 12.06 12.18
N ARG A 148 -11.37 12.66 13.39
CA ARG A 148 -11.81 11.99 14.64
C ARG A 148 -13.30 11.69 14.67
N GLN A 149 -14.09 12.34 13.81
CA GLN A 149 -15.53 12.11 13.71
C GLN A 149 -15.88 10.90 12.84
N LEU A 150 -14.91 10.38 12.08
CA LEU A 150 -15.09 9.24 11.19
C LEU A 150 -15.09 7.94 12.01
N GLN A 151 -16.13 7.13 11.88
CA GLN A 151 -16.34 5.93 12.70
C GLN A 151 -16.07 4.63 11.96
N HIS A 152 -16.00 4.69 10.63
CA HIS A 152 -15.85 3.53 9.74
C HIS A 152 -14.52 3.54 8.99
N VAL A 153 -13.60 4.42 9.38
CA VAL A 153 -12.22 4.50 8.91
C VAL A 153 -11.28 4.40 10.09
N ARG A 154 -10.21 3.64 9.93
CA ARG A 154 -9.14 3.54 10.93
C ARG A 154 -7.82 3.94 10.29
N ILE A 155 -7.25 5.07 10.70
CA ILE A 155 -5.95 5.54 10.22
C ILE A 155 -4.87 4.72 10.94
N CYS A 156 -4.18 3.83 10.20
CA CYS A 156 -3.24 2.88 10.77
C CYS A 156 -1.77 3.30 10.64
N GLY A 157 -1.50 4.37 9.92
CA GLY A 157 -0.14 4.86 9.71
C GLY A 157 0.00 5.68 8.44
N LEU A 158 1.22 5.68 7.90
CA LEU A 158 1.61 6.46 6.73
C LEU A 158 2.12 5.56 5.59
N MET A 159 1.93 6.02 4.36
CA MET A 159 2.50 5.45 3.15
C MET A 159 3.32 6.50 2.42
N MET A 160 4.44 6.13 1.82
CA MET A 160 5.20 7.00 0.92
C MET A 160 5.94 6.20 -0.15
N MET A 161 6.36 6.91 -1.18
CA MET A 161 7.27 6.42 -2.21
C MET A 161 8.45 7.39 -2.29
N ALA A 162 9.67 6.86 -2.18
CA ALA A 162 10.87 7.64 -2.36
C ALA A 162 11.07 8.04 -3.83
N SER A 163 11.95 8.99 -4.08
CA SER A 163 12.38 9.38 -5.42
C SER A 163 13.01 8.19 -6.14
N TYR A 164 12.73 8.08 -7.44
CA TYR A 164 13.31 7.03 -8.27
C TYR A 164 14.68 7.48 -8.80
N VAL A 165 15.68 7.39 -7.95
CA VAL A 165 17.07 7.81 -8.20
C VAL A 165 18.05 6.72 -7.73
N ASP A 166 19.30 6.80 -8.21
CA ASP A 166 20.39 5.89 -7.79
C ASP A 166 21.13 6.39 -6.53
N ASP A 167 20.81 7.58 -6.02
CA ASP A 167 21.41 8.17 -4.83
C ASP A 167 20.76 7.57 -3.57
N GLU A 168 21.46 6.59 -2.96
CA GLU A 168 20.99 5.93 -1.75
C GLU A 168 20.83 6.90 -0.56
N GLU A 169 21.69 7.93 -0.42
CA GLU A 169 21.58 8.86 0.70
C GLU A 169 20.35 9.76 0.56
N GLN A 170 19.99 10.16 -0.67
CA GLN A 170 18.73 10.84 -0.93
C GLN A 170 17.55 9.96 -0.53
N ILE A 171 17.52 8.70 -0.99
CA ILE A 171 16.46 7.73 -0.64
C ILE A 171 16.35 7.56 0.88
N ARG A 172 17.48 7.39 1.58
CA ARG A 172 17.53 7.27 3.04
C ARG A 172 16.98 8.52 3.73
N SER A 173 17.38 9.70 3.26
CA SER A 173 16.93 10.96 3.86
C SER A 173 15.41 11.13 3.76
N GLU A 174 14.82 10.72 2.63
CA GLU A 174 13.37 10.75 2.43
C GLU A 174 12.65 9.75 3.36
N PHE A 175 13.17 8.53 3.54
CA PHE A 175 12.59 7.57 4.49
C PHE A 175 12.75 8.02 5.94
N ARG A 176 13.88 8.62 6.33
CA ARG A 176 14.08 9.20 7.67
C ARG A 176 13.11 10.34 7.95
N LEU A 177 12.85 11.19 6.96
CA LEU A 177 11.84 12.26 7.09
C LEU A 177 10.44 11.67 7.29
N ALA A 178 10.06 10.65 6.51
CA ALA A 178 8.79 9.96 6.69
C ALA A 178 8.67 9.30 8.07
N HIS A 179 9.74 8.70 8.56
CA HIS A 179 9.78 8.10 9.90
C HIS A 179 9.61 9.16 10.99
N SER A 180 10.31 10.28 10.88
CA SER A 180 10.17 11.40 11.82
C SER A 180 8.74 11.95 11.85
N LEU A 181 8.11 12.09 10.69
CA LEU A 181 6.70 12.52 10.60
C LEU A 181 5.75 11.47 11.20
N PHE A 182 6.02 10.18 10.97
CA PHE A 182 5.23 9.12 11.60
C PHE A 182 5.30 9.20 13.13
N ASP A 183 6.49 9.37 13.70
CA ASP A 183 6.68 9.47 15.15
C ASP A 183 6.00 10.75 15.70
N GLU A 184 6.14 11.88 15.03
CA GLU A 184 5.46 13.14 15.37
C GLU A 184 3.93 12.95 15.43
N ILE A 185 3.35 12.37 14.38
CA ILE A 185 1.90 12.16 14.31
C ILE A 185 1.43 11.14 15.34
N LYS A 186 2.20 10.07 15.55
CA LYS A 186 1.90 9.06 16.56
C LYS A 186 1.88 9.65 17.96
N GLU A 187 2.91 10.39 18.33
CA GLU A 187 3.01 11.00 19.65
C GLU A 187 1.88 11.99 19.94
N HIS A 188 1.54 12.85 18.97
CA HIS A 188 0.55 13.92 19.18
C HIS A 188 -0.91 13.47 19.05
N TYR A 189 -1.18 12.46 18.22
CA TYR A 189 -2.55 12.12 17.87
C TYR A 189 -2.96 10.68 18.13
N PHE A 190 -2.00 9.76 18.24
CA PHE A 190 -2.23 8.31 18.34
C PHE A 190 -1.41 7.63 19.45
N ALA A 191 -1.00 8.36 20.50
CA ALA A 191 -0.20 7.80 21.60
C ALA A 191 -0.84 6.56 22.24
N ASP A 192 -2.15 6.56 22.42
CA ASP A 192 -2.93 5.46 23.00
C ASP A 192 -3.56 4.53 21.92
N ALA A 193 -3.15 4.66 20.67
CA ALA A 193 -3.72 3.91 19.55
C ALA A 193 -2.71 2.87 19.01
N PRO A 194 -2.68 1.63 19.54
CA PRO A 194 -1.70 0.63 19.11
C PRO A 194 -1.83 0.23 17.64
N TYR A 195 -2.99 0.48 17.02
CA TYR A 195 -3.23 0.22 15.61
C TYR A 195 -2.52 1.22 14.68
N PHE A 196 -2.10 2.41 15.18
CA PHE A 196 -1.28 3.35 14.40
C PHE A 196 0.18 2.89 14.47
N CYS A 197 0.54 1.94 13.64
CA CYS A 197 1.85 1.29 13.64
C CYS A 197 2.42 1.01 12.24
N GLU A 198 1.66 1.35 11.18
CA GLU A 198 2.06 1.00 9.84
C GLU A 198 2.92 2.07 9.19
N ARG A 199 4.08 1.63 8.71
CA ARG A 199 5.00 2.41 7.90
C ARG A 199 5.19 1.67 6.59
N SER A 200 4.34 2.04 5.60
CA SER A 200 4.34 1.39 4.29
C SER A 200 5.22 2.17 3.33
N TRP A 201 6.48 1.80 3.26
CA TRP A 201 7.44 2.34 2.31
C TRP A 201 8.46 1.30 1.88
N GLY A 202 9.08 1.54 0.71
CA GLY A 202 9.95 0.59 0.04
C GLY A 202 9.24 -0.20 -1.06
N MET A 203 9.85 -0.18 -2.23
CA MET A 203 9.44 -0.89 -3.45
C MET A 203 10.56 -1.80 -3.93
N SER A 204 10.39 -2.44 -5.08
CA SER A 204 11.35 -3.43 -5.62
C SER A 204 12.80 -2.97 -5.69
N HIS A 205 13.08 -1.67 -5.81
CA HIS A 205 14.43 -1.13 -5.97
C HIS A 205 15.05 -0.57 -4.68
N ASP A 206 14.22 -0.27 -3.66
CA ASP A 206 14.65 0.44 -2.44
C ASP A 206 14.15 -0.19 -1.13
N TYR A 207 13.47 -1.35 -1.18
CA TYR A 207 12.85 -1.93 0.02
C TYR A 207 13.87 -2.32 1.10
N GLU A 208 15.10 -2.69 0.75
CA GLU A 208 16.13 -3.03 1.72
C GLU A 208 16.51 -1.79 2.51
N ILE A 209 16.73 -0.65 1.84
CA ILE A 209 16.98 0.65 2.48
C ILE A 209 15.77 1.06 3.34
N ALA A 210 14.56 0.91 2.81
CA ALA A 210 13.34 1.24 3.54
C ALA A 210 13.20 0.44 4.84
N VAL A 211 13.56 -0.84 4.83
CA VAL A 211 13.55 -1.71 6.02
C VAL A 211 14.58 -1.25 7.04
N GLU A 212 15.80 -0.91 6.61
CA GLU A 212 16.82 -0.35 7.49
C GLU A 212 16.38 0.96 8.15
N GLU A 213 15.61 1.77 7.44
CA GLU A 213 15.04 3.05 7.93
C GLU A 213 13.65 2.87 8.60
N GLY A 214 13.28 1.64 8.96
CA GLY A 214 12.17 1.33 9.86
C GLY A 214 10.81 1.07 9.21
N SER A 215 10.76 0.71 7.92
CA SER A 215 9.53 0.25 7.28
C SER A 215 8.95 -1.00 7.98
N THR A 216 7.64 -1.04 8.15
CA THR A 216 6.91 -2.22 8.66
C THR A 216 6.17 -2.98 7.56
N MET A 217 6.09 -2.38 6.38
CA MET A 217 5.39 -2.95 5.23
C MET A 217 6.07 -2.51 3.93
N VAL A 218 6.43 -3.47 3.08
CA VAL A 218 7.06 -3.22 1.77
C VAL A 218 6.13 -3.63 0.63
N ARG A 219 6.19 -2.90 -0.49
CA ARG A 219 5.34 -3.11 -1.66
C ARG A 219 6.18 -3.56 -2.85
N ILE A 220 6.27 -4.86 -3.08
CA ILE A 220 7.16 -5.44 -4.09
C ILE A 220 6.34 -6.06 -5.22
N GLY A 221 6.62 -5.64 -6.45
CA GLY A 221 5.96 -6.14 -7.66
C GLY A 221 6.93 -6.78 -8.64
N THR A 222 7.73 -5.98 -9.32
CA THR A 222 8.59 -6.43 -10.43
C THR A 222 9.57 -7.54 -10.02
N THR A 223 10.09 -7.51 -8.81
CA THR A 223 10.99 -8.57 -8.29
C THR A 223 10.26 -9.91 -8.19
N ILE A 224 8.97 -9.92 -7.86
CA ILE A 224 8.17 -11.16 -7.71
C ILE A 224 7.57 -11.60 -9.05
N PHE A 225 6.87 -10.69 -9.73
CA PHE A 225 6.03 -11.01 -10.89
C PHE A 225 6.70 -10.74 -12.24
N GLY A 226 7.87 -10.11 -12.25
CA GLY A 226 8.55 -9.70 -13.47
C GLY A 226 8.05 -8.39 -14.06
N PRO A 227 8.47 -8.06 -15.30
CA PRO A 227 8.03 -6.85 -15.99
C PRO A 227 6.52 -6.90 -16.28
N ARG A 228 5.90 -5.71 -16.26
CA ARG A 228 4.45 -5.56 -16.50
C ARG A 228 4.07 -6.03 -17.90
N VAL A 229 2.94 -6.73 -17.98
CA VAL A 229 2.31 -7.13 -19.25
C VAL A 229 1.14 -6.18 -19.50
N TYR A 230 1.29 -5.29 -20.49
CA TYR A 230 0.24 -4.31 -20.88
C TYR A 230 -0.69 -4.89 -21.93
#